data_0ef3b17bf936ac0cb7802e91de6899b2
#
_entry.id   0ef3b17bf936ac0cb7802e91de6899b2
#
_cell.length_a   1.000
_cell.length_b   1.000
_cell.length_c   1.000
_cell.angle_alpha   90.00
_cell.angle_beta   90.00
_cell.angle_gamma   90.00
#
_symmetry.space_group_name_H-M   'P 1'
#
loop_
_entity.id
_entity.type
_entity.pdbx_description
1 polymer ?
#
loop_
_entity_poly.entity_id
_entity_poly.type
_entity_poly.pdbx_seq_one_letter_code
_entity_poly.pdbx_strand_id
1 'polypeptide(L)'
;MRHTRFILLYAFAALLLFACGGKKGNDPSEVAGRTARLYYENLLHGHYAEFVDGHYRPDSIPDSYRSQLIDNMRMYVAQLNDEHHGLHEVRLLRATADTARREGNAFLLLCFRDSTKEEIVVPMVYADGLWLMK
;
A
#
# COMPACT_ATOMS: atom_id res chain seq x y z
N MET A 1 19.14 -11.97 -55.61
CA MET A 1 17.78 -11.76 -55.05
C MET A 1 17.32 -12.80 -54.04
N ARG A 2 18.02 -13.91 -53.87
CA ARG A 2 17.67 -14.94 -52.85
C ARG A 2 18.11 -14.59 -51.41
N HIS A 3 19.07 -13.72 -51.23
CA HIS A 3 19.64 -13.40 -49.90
C HIS A 3 18.88 -12.35 -49.12
N THR A 4 18.11 -11.51 -49.82
CA THR A 4 17.31 -10.45 -49.20
C THR A 4 16.05 -10.98 -48.49
N ARG A 5 15.57 -12.16 -48.86
CA ARG A 5 14.40 -12.77 -48.23
C ARG A 5 14.72 -13.45 -46.90
N PHE A 6 15.97 -13.90 -46.69
CA PHE A 6 16.41 -14.52 -45.45
C PHE A 6 16.75 -13.50 -44.37
N ILE A 7 17.22 -12.31 -44.74
CA ILE A 7 17.53 -11.22 -43.81
C ILE A 7 16.24 -10.65 -43.20
N LEU A 8 15.14 -10.58 -43.95
CA LEU A 8 13.84 -10.13 -43.46
C LEU A 8 13.20 -11.12 -42.46
N LEU A 9 13.44 -12.42 -42.60
CA LEU A 9 12.95 -13.45 -41.71
C LEU A 9 13.69 -13.44 -40.39
N TYR A 10 15.00 -13.15 -40.37
CA TYR A 10 15.79 -13.04 -39.14
C TYR A 10 15.48 -11.75 -38.36
N ALA A 11 15.16 -10.66 -39.03
CA ALA A 11 14.76 -9.42 -38.39
C ALA A 11 13.40 -9.54 -37.67
N PHE A 12 12.49 -10.37 -38.17
CA PHE A 12 11.18 -10.60 -37.54
C PHE A 12 11.26 -11.56 -36.34
N ALA A 13 12.20 -12.51 -36.34
CA ALA A 13 12.42 -13.42 -35.21
C ALA A 13 13.10 -12.75 -34.01
N ALA A 14 13.89 -11.70 -34.23
CA ALA A 14 14.55 -10.96 -33.16
C ALA A 14 13.61 -9.99 -32.40
N LEU A 15 12.46 -9.65 -32.96
CA LEU A 15 11.49 -8.74 -32.30
C LEU A 15 10.59 -9.45 -31.29
N LEU A 16 10.60 -10.79 -31.22
CA LEU A 16 9.74 -11.56 -30.32
C LEU A 16 10.37 -11.85 -28.96
N LEU A 17 11.62 -11.45 -28.73
CA LEU A 17 12.34 -11.75 -27.48
C LEU A 17 12.29 -10.64 -26.43
N PHE A 18 11.63 -9.51 -26.71
CA PHE A 18 11.45 -8.41 -25.75
C PHE A 18 10.10 -8.38 -25.04
N ALA A 19 9.30 -9.43 -25.15
CA ALA A 19 7.98 -9.50 -24.50
C ALA A 19 8.00 -10.20 -23.12
N CYS A 20 9.17 -10.30 -22.47
CA CYS A 20 9.27 -10.71 -21.07
C CYS A 20 9.56 -9.51 -20.17
N GLY A 21 8.77 -8.47 -20.29
CA GLY A 21 8.64 -7.48 -19.25
C GLY A 21 7.88 -8.13 -18.08
N GLY A 22 8.60 -8.62 -17.05
CA GLY A 22 7.97 -9.14 -15.86
C GLY A 22 6.91 -8.17 -15.37
N LYS A 23 5.70 -8.64 -15.10
CA LYS A 23 4.64 -7.83 -14.48
C LYS A 23 5.08 -7.48 -13.06
N LYS A 24 5.89 -6.41 -12.92
CA LYS A 24 6.14 -5.76 -11.65
C LYS A 24 4.81 -5.16 -11.20
N GLY A 25 4.23 -5.63 -10.11
CA GLY A 25 3.02 -5.06 -9.56
C GLY A 25 1.99 -6.05 -9.02
N ASN A 26 2.18 -7.35 -9.26
CA ASN A 26 1.31 -8.40 -8.73
C ASN A 26 1.96 -9.22 -7.60
N ASP A 27 3.15 -8.84 -7.14
CA ASP A 27 3.76 -9.44 -5.96
C ASP A 27 2.88 -9.14 -4.73
N PRO A 28 2.41 -10.16 -3.99
CA PRO A 28 1.56 -9.96 -2.80
C PRO A 28 2.17 -9.01 -1.77
N SER A 29 3.48 -9.03 -1.58
CA SER A 29 4.15 -8.10 -0.66
C SER A 29 4.07 -6.66 -1.12
N GLU A 30 4.29 -6.39 -2.41
CA GLU A 30 4.13 -5.05 -2.98
C GLU A 30 2.69 -4.55 -2.90
N VAL A 31 1.72 -5.43 -3.16
CA VAL A 31 0.30 -5.07 -3.06
C VAL A 31 -0.07 -4.75 -1.62
N ALA A 32 0.33 -5.58 -0.66
CA ALA A 32 0.10 -5.33 0.76
C ALA A 32 0.72 -4.00 1.21
N GLY A 33 1.96 -3.73 0.81
CA GLY A 33 2.67 -2.50 1.14
C GLY A 33 2.00 -1.25 0.57
N ARG A 34 1.66 -1.26 -0.71
CA ARG A 34 0.95 -0.14 -1.35
C ARG A 34 -0.42 0.10 -0.73
N THR A 35 -1.13 -0.98 -0.40
CA THR A 35 -2.45 -0.89 0.24
C THR A 35 -2.34 -0.26 1.62
N ALA A 36 -1.37 -0.67 2.43
CA ALA A 36 -1.10 -0.05 3.74
C ALA A 36 -0.79 1.44 3.62
N ARG A 37 0.04 1.82 2.64
CA ARG A 37 0.34 3.23 2.38
C ARG A 37 -0.92 4.02 2.05
N LEU A 38 -1.79 3.50 1.18
CA LEU A 38 -3.05 4.16 0.82
C LEU A 38 -3.96 4.36 2.02
N TYR A 39 -4.04 3.39 2.94
CA TYR A 39 -4.79 3.56 4.18
C TYR A 39 -4.25 4.71 5.03
N TYR A 40 -2.94 4.82 5.19
CA TYR A 40 -2.32 5.91 5.94
C TYR A 40 -2.41 7.26 5.23
N GLU A 41 -2.41 7.28 3.90
CA GLU A 41 -2.68 8.50 3.13
C GLU A 41 -4.11 9.04 3.36
N ASN A 42 -5.06 8.19 3.72
CA ASN A 42 -6.39 8.64 4.15
C ASN A 42 -6.33 9.57 5.37
N LEU A 43 -5.42 9.31 6.30
CA LEU A 43 -5.20 10.22 7.45
C LEU A 43 -4.68 11.58 7.00
N LEU A 44 -3.77 11.59 6.02
CA LEU A 44 -3.23 12.81 5.44
C LEU A 44 -4.31 13.68 4.78
N HIS A 45 -5.31 13.06 4.18
CA HIS A 45 -6.40 13.73 3.47
C HIS A 45 -7.66 13.95 4.31
N GLY A 46 -7.64 13.60 5.60
CA GLY A 46 -8.80 13.75 6.48
C GLY A 46 -9.90 12.70 6.24
N HIS A 47 -9.60 11.61 5.55
CA HIS A 47 -10.52 10.50 5.29
C HIS A 47 -10.44 9.47 6.42
N TYR A 48 -10.87 9.84 7.61
CA TYR A 48 -10.74 9.03 8.82
C TYR A 48 -11.61 7.78 8.80
N ALA A 49 -12.80 7.87 8.22
CA ALA A 49 -13.70 6.72 8.08
C ALA A 49 -13.09 5.62 7.22
N GLU A 50 -12.46 5.97 6.10
CA GLU A 50 -11.80 5.04 5.20
C GLU A 50 -10.60 4.37 5.89
N PHE A 51 -9.87 5.10 6.72
CA PHE A 51 -8.79 4.52 7.52
C PHE A 51 -9.34 3.49 8.52
N VAL A 52 -10.39 3.83 9.24
CA VAL A 52 -11.04 2.93 10.22
C VAL A 52 -11.59 1.69 9.53
N ASP A 53 -12.25 1.86 8.40
CA ASP A 53 -12.85 0.76 7.63
C ASP A 53 -11.78 -0.12 6.93
N GLY A 54 -10.55 0.34 6.83
CA GLY A 54 -9.41 -0.43 6.30
C GLY A 54 -8.87 -1.49 7.26
N HIS A 55 -9.42 -1.61 8.47
CA HIS A 55 -9.02 -2.62 9.44
C HIS A 55 -9.86 -3.90 9.31
N TYR A 56 -9.17 -5.03 9.44
CA TYR A 56 -9.84 -6.32 9.48
C TYR A 56 -10.65 -6.48 10.77
N ARG A 57 -11.91 -6.85 10.61
CA ARG A 57 -12.81 -7.22 11.71
C ARG A 57 -13.59 -8.45 11.30
N PRO A 58 -13.46 -9.57 12.04
CA PRO A 58 -14.23 -10.79 11.73
C PRO A 58 -15.72 -10.57 11.91
N ASP A 59 -16.10 -9.70 12.84
CA ASP A 59 -17.50 -9.37 13.14
C ASP A 59 -17.77 -7.88 12.87
N SER A 60 -19.05 -7.57 12.59
CA SER A 60 -19.48 -6.19 12.48
C SER A 60 -19.40 -5.47 13.84
N ILE A 61 -19.10 -4.19 13.82
CA ILE A 61 -19.07 -3.36 15.03
C ILE A 61 -20.28 -2.42 15.05
N PRO A 62 -20.77 -2.03 16.26
CA PRO A 62 -21.82 -1.04 16.39
C PRO A 62 -21.41 0.32 15.76
N ASP A 63 -22.36 1.03 15.19
CA ASP A 63 -22.12 2.34 14.58
C ASP A 63 -21.56 3.36 15.58
N SER A 64 -21.99 3.30 16.84
CA SER A 64 -21.43 4.15 17.90
C SER A 64 -19.95 3.90 18.16
N TYR A 65 -19.54 2.64 18.12
CA TYR A 65 -18.12 2.27 18.28
C TYR A 65 -17.29 2.70 17.06
N ARG A 66 -17.82 2.48 15.85
CA ARG A 66 -17.17 2.96 14.63
C ARG A 66 -16.98 4.48 14.65
N SER A 67 -18.01 5.22 15.05
CA SER A 67 -17.92 6.70 15.20
C SER A 67 -16.85 7.12 16.19
N GLN A 68 -16.71 6.41 17.30
CA GLN A 68 -15.67 6.67 18.28
C GLN A 68 -14.27 6.42 17.71
N LEU A 69 -14.08 5.35 16.93
CA LEU A 69 -12.80 5.08 16.26
C LEU A 69 -12.43 6.18 15.27
N ILE A 70 -13.41 6.70 14.53
CA ILE A 70 -13.22 7.82 13.60
C ILE A 70 -12.80 9.09 14.38
N ASP A 71 -13.47 9.39 15.48
CA ASP A 71 -13.11 10.54 16.34
C ASP A 71 -11.70 10.38 16.93
N ASN A 72 -11.32 9.17 17.32
CA ASN A 72 -9.97 8.88 17.80
C ASN A 72 -8.91 9.17 16.72
N MET A 73 -9.19 8.86 15.46
CA MET A 73 -8.28 9.18 14.36
C MET A 73 -8.19 10.67 14.10
N ARG A 74 -9.29 11.39 14.21
CA ARG A 74 -9.30 12.86 14.13
C ARG A 74 -8.43 13.48 15.23
N MET A 75 -8.55 12.97 16.44
CA MET A 75 -7.73 13.41 17.58
C MET A 75 -6.24 13.07 17.39
N TYR A 76 -5.95 11.89 16.88
CA TYR A 76 -4.58 11.49 16.58
C TYR A 76 -3.91 12.42 15.56
N VAL A 77 -4.61 12.75 14.48
CA VAL A 77 -4.09 13.70 13.48
C VAL A 77 -3.94 15.12 14.06
N ALA A 78 -4.87 15.55 14.91
CA ALA A 78 -4.74 16.83 15.62
C ALA A 78 -3.49 16.86 16.50
N GLN A 79 -3.18 15.76 17.19
CA GLN A 79 -1.94 15.63 17.98
C GLN A 79 -0.69 15.71 17.10
N LEU A 80 -0.68 15.05 15.94
CA LEU A 80 0.42 15.16 14.99
C LEU A 80 0.61 16.61 14.48
N ASN A 81 -0.49 17.34 14.29
CA ASN A 81 -0.44 18.76 13.92
C ASN A 81 0.22 19.60 15.01
N ASP A 82 -0.10 19.35 16.27
CA ASP A 82 0.45 20.08 17.39
C ASP A 82 1.94 19.73 17.63
N GLU A 83 2.31 18.46 17.55
CA GLU A 83 3.66 17.99 17.86
C GLU A 83 4.65 18.16 16.71
N HIS A 84 4.21 18.00 15.47
CA HIS A 84 5.06 17.89 14.28
C HIS A 84 4.66 18.81 13.14
N HIS A 85 3.76 19.75 13.36
CA HIS A 85 3.17 20.61 12.33
C HIS A 85 2.38 19.86 11.25
N GLY A 86 2.09 18.59 11.48
CA GLY A 86 1.26 17.76 10.63
C GLY A 86 2.02 16.73 9.80
N LEU A 87 1.27 15.74 9.34
CA LEU A 87 1.77 14.75 8.42
C LEU A 87 1.83 15.35 7.01
N HIS A 88 2.98 15.19 6.35
CA HIS A 88 3.24 15.73 5.01
C HIS A 88 3.18 14.64 3.94
N GLU A 89 3.77 13.47 4.21
CA GLU A 89 3.92 12.38 3.24
C GLU A 89 3.99 11.03 3.96
N VAL A 90 3.46 10.01 3.31
CA VAL A 90 3.63 8.60 3.73
C VAL A 90 4.40 7.87 2.64
N ARG A 91 5.54 7.27 2.98
CA ARG A 91 6.37 6.49 2.06
C ARG A 91 6.34 5.02 2.41
N LEU A 92 6.31 4.17 1.40
CA LEU A 92 6.53 2.75 1.57
C LEU A 92 8.03 2.47 1.51
N LEU A 93 8.60 1.92 2.60
CA LEU A 93 10.01 1.52 2.65
C LEU A 93 10.21 0.11 2.12
N ARG A 94 9.43 -0.83 2.62
CA ARG A 94 9.44 -2.25 2.24
C ARG A 94 8.18 -2.93 2.73
N ALA A 95 7.92 -4.12 2.21
CA ALA A 95 6.82 -4.95 2.67
C ALA A 95 7.18 -6.43 2.57
N THR A 96 6.55 -7.24 3.41
CA THR A 96 6.62 -8.70 3.39
C THR A 96 5.22 -9.28 3.32
N ALA A 97 5.07 -10.44 2.73
CA ALA A 97 3.82 -11.19 2.73
C ALA A 97 4.10 -12.69 2.79
N ASP A 98 3.33 -13.38 3.64
CA ASP A 98 3.24 -14.83 3.69
C ASP A 98 1.85 -15.23 3.16
N THR A 99 1.80 -15.69 1.92
CA THR A 99 0.53 -16.01 1.25
C THR A 99 -0.15 -17.24 1.85
N ALA A 100 0.60 -18.18 2.41
CA ALA A 100 0.05 -19.35 3.08
C ALA A 100 -0.70 -18.98 4.36
N ARG A 101 -0.16 -18.03 5.12
CA ARG A 101 -0.77 -17.52 6.35
C ARG A 101 -1.73 -16.36 6.10
N ARG A 102 -1.75 -15.82 4.90
CA ARG A 102 -2.53 -14.62 4.54
C ARG A 102 -2.20 -13.42 5.42
N GLU A 103 -0.96 -13.26 5.76
CA GLU A 103 -0.44 -12.17 6.60
C GLU A 103 0.71 -11.46 5.91
N GLY A 104 0.95 -10.22 6.30
CA GLY A 104 2.06 -9.43 5.82
C GLY A 104 2.38 -8.29 6.77
N ASN A 105 3.46 -7.59 6.48
CA ASN A 105 3.86 -6.37 7.18
C ASN A 105 4.26 -5.32 6.16
N ALA A 106 3.76 -4.12 6.32
CA ALA A 106 4.23 -2.96 5.59
C ALA A 106 5.06 -2.07 6.51
N PHE A 107 6.21 -1.63 6.03
CA PHE A 107 7.09 -0.70 6.74
C PHE A 107 6.95 0.65 6.08
N LEU A 108 6.31 1.58 6.77
CA LEU A 108 6.02 2.91 6.27
C LEU A 108 6.89 3.95 6.98
N LEU A 109 7.23 5.00 6.26
CA LEU A 109 7.86 6.18 6.80
C LEU A 109 6.85 7.32 6.80
N LEU A 110 6.50 7.79 7.98
CA LEU A 110 5.69 8.99 8.18
C LEU A 110 6.64 10.19 8.15
N CYS A 111 6.43 11.08 7.19
CA CYS A 111 7.22 12.30 7.04
C CYS A 111 6.37 13.49 7.50
N PHE A 112 6.85 14.21 8.53
CA PHE A 112 6.16 15.34 9.11
C PHE A 112 6.66 16.68 8.56
N ARG A 113 5.85 17.72 8.70
CA ARG A 113 6.16 19.07 8.19
C ARG A 113 7.31 19.74 8.93
N ASP A 114 7.62 19.32 10.15
CA ASP A 114 8.77 19.77 10.94
C ASP A 114 10.10 19.12 10.52
N SER A 115 10.11 18.36 9.41
CA SER A 115 11.23 17.59 8.85
C SER A 115 11.61 16.35 9.67
N THR A 116 10.90 16.02 10.71
CA THR A 116 11.07 14.74 11.42
C THR A 116 10.36 13.61 10.69
N LYS A 117 10.79 12.37 10.94
CA LYS A 117 10.28 11.16 10.30
C LYS A 117 10.16 10.05 11.34
N GLU A 118 9.16 9.21 11.16
CA GLU A 118 8.93 8.04 12.01
C GLU A 118 8.69 6.81 11.13
N GLU A 119 9.44 5.75 11.38
CA GLU A 119 9.18 4.44 10.76
C GLU A 119 8.16 3.67 11.59
N ILE A 120 7.12 3.19 10.94
CA ILE A 120 6.08 2.35 11.55
C ILE A 120 5.95 1.02 10.83
N VAL A 121 5.53 0.01 11.55
CA VAL A 121 5.16 -1.30 10.99
C VAL A 121 3.66 -1.44 11.03
N VAL A 122 3.06 -1.74 9.89
CA VAL A 122 1.62 -1.98 9.76
C VAL A 122 1.40 -3.45 9.45
N PRO A 123 0.94 -4.24 10.45
CA PRO A 123 0.55 -5.62 10.19
C PRO A 123 -0.66 -5.68 9.27
N MET A 124 -0.60 -6.55 8.28
CA MET A 124 -1.64 -6.72 7.27
C MET A 124 -2.17 -8.15 7.26
N VAL A 125 -3.43 -8.30 6.92
CA VAL A 125 -4.08 -9.59 6.71
C VAL A 125 -4.82 -9.59 5.38
N TYR A 126 -4.74 -10.70 4.66
CA TYR A 126 -5.47 -10.88 3.40
C TYR A 126 -6.78 -11.62 3.68
N ALA A 127 -7.90 -10.93 3.49
CA ALA A 127 -9.24 -11.47 3.73
C ALA A 127 -10.20 -10.96 2.65
N ASP A 128 -11.07 -11.84 2.18
CA ASP A 128 -12.12 -11.51 1.19
C ASP A 128 -11.58 -10.81 -0.08
N GLY A 129 -10.39 -11.22 -0.52
CA GLY A 129 -9.75 -10.66 -1.71
C GLY A 129 -9.06 -9.31 -1.51
N LEU A 130 -8.94 -8.84 -0.27
CA LEU A 130 -8.36 -7.55 0.09
C LEU A 130 -7.26 -7.68 1.14
N TRP A 131 -6.24 -6.82 1.03
CA TRP A 131 -5.33 -6.57 2.13
C TRP A 131 -5.95 -5.53 3.07
N LEU A 132 -6.06 -5.89 4.34
CA LEU A 132 -6.60 -5.04 5.41
C LEU A 132 -5.55 -4.88 6.51
N MET A 133 -5.60 -3.79 7.24
CA MET A 133 -4.79 -3.61 8.46
C MET A 133 -5.31 -4.52 9.57
N LYS A 134 -4.40 -5.08 10.33
CA LYS A 134 -4.71 -6.02 11.43
C LYS A 134 -5.09 -5.28 12.70
#